data_5eb6aac95a2b1f839bbdfe65ce01d819
#
_entry.id   5eb6aac95a2b1f839bbdfe65ce01d819
#
_cell.length_a   1.000
_cell.length_b   1.000
_cell.length_c   1.000
_cell.angle_alpha   90.00
_cell.angle_beta   90.00
_cell.angle_gamma   90.00
#
_symmetry.space_group_name_H-M   'P 1'
#
loop_
_entity.id
_entity.type
_entity.pdbx_description
1 polymer ?
#
loop_
_entity_poly.entity_id
_entity_poly.type
_entity_poly.pdbx_seq_one_letter_code
_entity_poly.pdbx_strand_id
1 'polypeptide(L)'
;MRNLNTWSMKNLVPKSSSWAEITIRDTFPNAPALRGSLGAALEDANIKLHSHFVNRNFYDATTEALNDGICAGTYCVMVHDVPDEPLSYIPVPVDELYILLDKTKSKIDSVFRRHQMTGRMLMRKSSWKLPSELQDQAKTSPVKKFTILERVIPNEDTGKFDYRVTYGSRCKIINQAELEMNPFIVARWSTITGSPWGNSPARTALPDIRSVNQMVKDSLVFLAFAANGMWQGKNASMGDLAQIRDLIQPGGVIGYESEPFQPLEFPGRPELNFTSIDRIRQQINAHMVAPQMPSSDRIQYAKAETIQYLKEQWETLIGEPALKIEREFLKPIAEQTCARLFRRGELRVVDAAQLKSLGISSQVQSLSMLFQVDTNAALTRLLKQAEAQAGLQTIMQLSQNFGPQSVGTEIDTQKALREIAPALGVPARWMRDPQQADQLRQQLTQQMAQVAQSATQSGQAQGDPHGGSVDIQSLLTAFQGMQGQNPGNSGQQ
;
A
#
# COMPACT_ATOMS: atom_id res chain seq x y z
N MET A 1 2.73 -3.06 16.96
CA MET A 1 3.36 -2.28 15.89
C MET A 1 3.89 -3.17 14.74
N ARG A 2 4.83 -4.09 14.98
CA ARG A 2 5.38 -4.95 13.90
C ARG A 2 4.30 -5.67 13.09
N ASN A 3 3.32 -6.27 13.75
CA ASN A 3 2.23 -7.01 13.07
C ASN A 3 1.41 -6.09 12.16
N LEU A 4 1.09 -4.87 12.59
CA LEU A 4 0.35 -3.90 11.79
C LEU A 4 1.18 -3.43 10.58
N ASN A 5 2.49 -3.15 10.78
CA ASN A 5 3.37 -2.78 9.68
C ASN A 5 3.53 -3.93 8.67
N THR A 6 3.80 -5.15 9.14
CA THR A 6 3.90 -6.34 8.28
C THR A 6 2.61 -6.56 7.51
N TRP A 7 1.46 -6.38 8.16
CA TRP A 7 0.17 -6.49 7.52
C TRP A 7 -0.02 -5.40 6.44
N SER A 8 0.28 -4.13 6.76
CA SER A 8 0.20 -3.02 5.82
C SER A 8 1.08 -3.26 4.59
N MET A 9 2.33 -3.69 4.79
CA MET A 9 3.24 -4.00 3.69
C MET A 9 2.74 -5.18 2.84
N LYS A 10 2.24 -6.24 3.46
CA LYS A 10 1.75 -7.42 2.74
C LYS A 10 0.50 -7.12 1.90
N ASN A 11 -0.40 -6.29 2.42
CA ASN A 11 -1.70 -6.07 1.80
C ASN A 11 -1.73 -4.80 0.91
N LEU A 12 -1.03 -3.73 1.29
CA LEU A 12 -1.03 -2.49 0.51
C LEU A 12 0.05 -2.48 -0.57
N VAL A 13 1.21 -3.10 -0.29
CA VAL A 13 2.38 -3.05 -1.17
C VAL A 13 3.01 -4.45 -1.32
N PRO A 14 2.31 -5.43 -1.88
CA PRO A 14 2.82 -6.78 -2.02
C PRO A 14 4.02 -6.83 -2.98
N LYS A 15 5.09 -7.56 -2.58
CA LYS A 15 6.26 -7.79 -3.45
C LYS A 15 5.98 -8.74 -4.61
N SER A 16 5.01 -9.63 -4.44
CA SER A 16 4.70 -10.69 -5.40
C SER A 16 3.80 -10.27 -6.55
N SER A 17 3.18 -9.09 -6.47
CA SER A 17 2.25 -8.60 -7.50
C SER A 17 2.37 -7.10 -7.67
N SER A 18 2.12 -6.62 -8.89
CA SER A 18 2.09 -5.17 -9.17
C SER A 18 0.97 -4.51 -8.37
N TRP A 19 1.35 -3.48 -7.61
CA TRP A 19 0.43 -2.66 -6.83
C TRP A 19 0.23 -1.27 -7.44
N ALA A 20 1.04 -0.90 -8.42
CA ALA A 20 0.96 0.34 -9.18
C ALA A 20 0.97 0.02 -10.66
N GLU A 21 0.06 0.59 -11.41
CA GLU A 21 -0.10 0.36 -12.84
C GLU A 21 -0.19 1.70 -13.58
N ILE A 22 0.53 1.80 -14.68
CA ILE A 22 0.48 2.95 -15.58
C ILE A 22 -0.67 2.70 -16.54
N THR A 23 -1.61 3.64 -16.58
CA THR A 23 -2.78 3.58 -17.47
C THR A 23 -2.90 4.88 -18.27
N ILE A 24 -3.63 4.85 -19.38
CA ILE A 24 -3.94 6.04 -20.14
C ILE A 24 -5.12 6.74 -19.47
N ARG A 25 -4.97 8.05 -19.26
CA ARG A 25 -5.99 8.88 -18.62
C ARG A 25 -7.27 8.92 -19.45
N ASP A 26 -8.43 8.66 -18.82
CA ASP A 26 -9.74 8.63 -19.47
C ASP A 26 -10.14 9.96 -20.12
N THR A 27 -9.61 11.07 -19.58
CA THR A 27 -9.85 12.41 -20.13
C THR A 27 -9.11 12.67 -21.44
N PHE A 28 -8.22 11.77 -21.86
CA PHE A 28 -7.48 11.94 -23.13
C PHE A 28 -8.34 11.53 -24.32
N PRO A 29 -8.34 12.34 -25.41
CA PRO A 29 -9.08 11.98 -26.63
C PRO A 29 -8.68 10.60 -27.17
N ASN A 30 -9.66 9.77 -27.54
CA ASN A 30 -9.45 8.41 -28.05
C ASN A 30 -8.72 7.45 -27.07
N ALA A 31 -8.82 7.66 -25.75
CA ALA A 31 -8.20 6.80 -24.75
C ALA A 31 -8.47 5.30 -24.94
N PRO A 32 -9.68 4.82 -25.30
CA PRO A 32 -9.92 3.38 -25.53
C PRO A 32 -9.12 2.80 -26.70
N ALA A 33 -9.01 3.54 -27.81
CA ALA A 33 -8.24 3.10 -28.97
C ALA A 33 -6.74 3.07 -28.68
N LEU A 34 -6.25 4.07 -27.93
CA LEU A 34 -4.85 4.13 -27.49
C LEU A 34 -4.52 3.01 -26.50
N ARG A 35 -5.43 2.64 -25.61
CA ARG A 35 -5.24 1.49 -24.70
C ARG A 35 -5.09 0.19 -25.49
N GLY A 36 -5.84 0.02 -26.57
CA GLY A 36 -5.70 -1.13 -27.45
C GLY A 36 -4.33 -1.16 -28.14
N SER A 37 -3.93 -0.05 -28.76
CA SER A 37 -2.67 0.00 -29.53
C SER A 37 -1.40 0.01 -28.66
N LEU A 38 -1.46 0.57 -27.44
CA LEU A 38 -0.33 0.66 -26.53
C LEU A 38 -0.34 -0.40 -25.43
N GLY A 39 -1.32 -1.31 -25.43
CA GLY A 39 -1.52 -2.29 -24.34
C GLY A 39 -0.26 -3.09 -23.99
N ALA A 40 0.42 -3.63 -25.02
CA ALA A 40 1.65 -4.39 -24.83
C ALA A 40 2.81 -3.53 -24.27
N ALA A 41 2.94 -2.28 -24.74
CA ALA A 41 3.96 -1.35 -24.25
C ALA A 41 3.69 -0.89 -22.82
N LEU A 42 2.42 -0.69 -22.46
CA LEU A 42 2.01 -0.39 -21.10
C LEU A 42 2.27 -1.56 -20.15
N GLU A 43 2.01 -2.80 -20.60
CA GLU A 43 2.29 -4.00 -19.80
C GLU A 43 3.79 -4.14 -19.53
N ASP A 44 4.66 -3.95 -20.55
CA ASP A 44 6.11 -3.96 -20.39
C ASP A 44 6.59 -2.84 -19.43
N ALA A 45 6.03 -1.65 -19.55
CA ALA A 45 6.33 -0.54 -18.64
C ALA A 45 5.90 -0.85 -17.19
N ASN A 46 4.76 -1.49 -16.98
CA ASN A 46 4.27 -1.90 -15.67
C ASN A 46 5.17 -2.98 -15.04
N ILE A 47 5.63 -3.95 -15.82
CA ILE A 47 6.60 -4.95 -15.38
C ILE A 47 7.92 -4.27 -14.95
N LYS A 48 8.42 -3.32 -15.74
CA LYS A 48 9.64 -2.57 -15.42
C LYS A 48 9.47 -1.70 -14.18
N LEU A 49 8.34 -1.02 -14.03
CA LEU A 49 8.03 -0.21 -12.84
C LEU A 49 8.00 -1.08 -11.57
N HIS A 50 7.32 -2.22 -11.62
CA HIS A 50 7.27 -3.16 -10.51
C HIS A 50 8.67 -3.72 -10.18
N SER A 51 9.41 -4.14 -11.21
CA SER A 51 10.79 -4.62 -11.07
C SER A 51 11.70 -3.56 -10.44
N HIS A 52 11.50 -2.28 -10.79
CA HIS A 52 12.25 -1.18 -10.16
C HIS A 52 11.98 -1.13 -8.65
N PHE A 53 10.73 -1.17 -8.21
CA PHE A 53 10.40 -1.18 -6.77
C PHE A 53 10.99 -2.40 -6.05
N VAL A 54 10.95 -3.59 -6.66
CA VAL A 54 11.47 -4.83 -6.06
C VAL A 54 13.00 -4.80 -5.95
N ASN A 55 13.69 -4.30 -6.97
CA ASN A 55 15.15 -4.32 -7.06
C ASN A 55 15.83 -3.14 -6.34
N ARG A 56 15.06 -2.15 -5.87
CA ARG A 56 15.57 -0.99 -5.14
C ARG A 56 15.16 -1.05 -3.67
N ASN A 57 15.64 -0.11 -2.90
CA ASN A 57 15.38 -0.02 -1.45
C ASN A 57 13.98 0.51 -1.09
N PHE A 58 13.03 0.51 -2.03
CA PHE A 58 11.68 1.04 -1.83
C PHE A 58 10.95 0.35 -0.65
N TYR A 59 10.97 -0.98 -0.61
CA TYR A 59 10.26 -1.74 0.41
C TYR A 59 10.84 -1.53 1.81
N ASP A 60 12.16 -1.43 1.91
CA ASP A 60 12.83 -1.19 3.19
C ASP A 60 12.54 0.22 3.69
N ALA A 61 12.69 1.22 2.83
CA ALA A 61 12.37 2.61 3.14
C ALA A 61 10.89 2.82 3.51
N THR A 62 9.98 2.15 2.81
CA THR A 62 8.54 2.20 3.09
C THR A 62 8.21 1.54 4.43
N THR A 63 8.83 0.39 4.72
CA THR A 63 8.65 -0.30 6.00
C THR A 63 9.10 0.56 7.18
N GLU A 64 10.24 1.23 7.04
CA GLU A 64 10.77 2.15 8.04
C GLU A 64 9.86 3.38 8.22
N ALA A 65 9.46 4.01 7.13
CA ALA A 65 8.55 5.14 7.17
C ALA A 65 7.18 4.80 7.78
N LEU A 66 6.59 3.64 7.45
CA LEU A 66 5.33 3.19 8.03
C LEU A 66 5.42 2.93 9.53
N ASN A 67 6.58 2.51 10.06
CA ASN A 67 6.79 2.43 11.50
C ASN A 67 6.60 3.81 12.17
N ASP A 68 7.17 4.86 11.58
CA ASP A 68 6.97 6.24 12.05
C ASP A 68 5.50 6.65 11.96
N GLY A 69 4.82 6.28 10.87
CA GLY A 69 3.38 6.52 10.70
C GLY A 69 2.53 5.87 11.79
N ILE A 70 2.83 4.64 12.16
CA ILE A 70 2.11 3.90 13.22
C ILE A 70 2.43 4.51 14.60
N CYS A 71 3.66 4.98 14.82
CA CYS A 71 4.09 5.56 16.09
C CYS A 71 3.66 7.02 16.26
N ALA A 72 4.00 7.87 15.29
CA ALA A 72 3.86 9.32 15.37
C ALA A 72 2.64 9.86 14.59
N GLY A 73 2.08 9.04 13.68
CA GLY A 73 0.94 9.43 12.85
C GLY A 73 1.29 10.14 11.56
N THR A 74 2.55 10.51 11.38
CA THR A 74 3.07 11.15 10.16
C THR A 74 4.34 10.42 9.75
N TYR A 75 4.53 10.27 8.45
CA TYR A 75 5.71 9.62 7.88
C TYR A 75 6.09 10.25 6.57
N CYS A 76 7.34 10.12 6.21
CA CYS A 76 7.89 10.76 5.02
C CYS A 76 8.91 9.85 4.33
N VAL A 77 8.85 9.81 3.01
CA VAL A 77 9.90 9.23 2.17
C VAL A 77 10.33 10.28 1.17
N MET A 78 11.63 10.47 1.05
CA MET A 78 12.24 11.32 0.03
C MET A 78 12.66 10.46 -1.16
N VAL A 79 12.19 10.81 -2.36
CA VAL A 79 12.66 10.20 -3.60
C VAL A 79 13.94 10.91 -4.03
N HIS A 80 15.05 10.21 -3.91
CA HIS A 80 16.38 10.73 -4.21
C HIS A 80 16.77 10.42 -5.66
N ASP A 81 16.85 11.47 -6.46
CA ASP A 81 17.14 11.42 -7.88
C ASP A 81 18.36 12.30 -8.19
N VAL A 82 19.51 11.67 -8.30
CA VAL A 82 20.77 12.33 -8.67
C VAL A 82 21.21 11.78 -10.01
N PRO A 83 21.69 12.62 -10.94
CA PRO A 83 22.30 12.13 -12.17
C PRO A 83 23.40 11.11 -11.87
N ASP A 84 23.51 10.08 -12.68
CA ASP A 84 24.49 8.98 -12.58
C ASP A 84 24.35 8.05 -11.37
N GLU A 85 23.43 8.33 -10.44
CA GLU A 85 23.08 7.42 -9.36
C GLU A 85 21.71 6.75 -9.64
N PRO A 86 21.51 5.49 -9.21
CA PRO A 86 20.21 4.85 -9.32
C PRO A 86 19.19 5.57 -8.43
N LEU A 87 17.96 5.66 -8.91
CA LEU A 87 16.85 6.20 -8.12
C LEU A 87 16.72 5.43 -6.80
N SER A 88 16.65 6.14 -5.68
CA SER A 88 16.61 5.56 -4.34
C SER A 88 15.58 6.28 -3.46
N TYR A 89 15.17 5.60 -2.40
CA TYR A 89 14.15 6.06 -1.47
C TYR A 89 14.77 6.24 -0.09
N ILE A 90 14.65 7.42 0.49
CA ILE A 90 15.23 7.74 1.80
C ILE A 90 14.07 7.96 2.78
N PRO A 91 13.91 7.10 3.79
CA PRO A 91 12.97 7.36 4.86
C PRO A 91 13.46 8.58 5.65
N VAL A 92 12.56 9.51 5.91
CA VAL A 92 12.86 10.73 6.66
C VAL A 92 12.23 10.62 8.04
N PRO A 93 13.04 10.56 9.11
CA PRO A 93 12.53 10.49 10.48
C PRO A 93 11.64 11.69 10.81
N VAL A 94 10.58 11.46 11.58
CA VAL A 94 9.61 12.50 11.92
C VAL A 94 10.22 13.64 12.76
N ASP A 95 11.25 13.37 13.55
CA ASP A 95 11.98 14.35 14.35
C ASP A 95 12.85 15.31 13.50
N GLU A 96 13.18 14.92 12.26
CA GLU A 96 13.87 15.77 11.29
C GLU A 96 12.89 16.61 10.43
N LEU A 97 11.58 16.30 10.47
CA LEU A 97 10.57 16.82 9.55
C LEU A 97 9.80 17.99 10.15
N TYR A 98 9.58 19.03 9.35
CA TYR A 98 8.69 20.15 9.65
C TYR A 98 7.83 20.42 8.42
N ILE A 99 6.51 20.51 8.63
CA ILE A 99 5.52 20.61 7.56
C ILE A 99 4.59 21.80 7.78
N LEU A 100 4.20 22.42 6.69
CA LEU A 100 3.17 23.47 6.67
C LEU A 100 2.03 23.03 5.76
N LEU A 101 0.82 23.41 6.16
CA LEU A 101 -0.37 23.21 5.35
C LEU A 101 -0.58 24.38 4.39
N ASP A 102 -1.28 24.11 3.31
CA ASP A 102 -1.76 25.11 2.37
C ASP A 102 -2.77 26.09 3.01
N LYS A 103 -3.15 27.13 2.26
CA LYS A 103 -4.14 28.12 2.69
C LYS A 103 -5.49 27.51 3.09
N THR A 104 -5.85 26.37 2.50
CA THR A 104 -7.09 25.63 2.82
C THR A 104 -6.94 24.68 4.01
N LYS A 105 -5.73 24.54 4.55
CA LYS A 105 -5.37 23.61 5.64
C LYS A 105 -5.70 22.15 5.36
N SER A 106 -5.82 21.78 4.10
CA SER A 106 -6.20 20.42 3.68
C SER A 106 -5.00 19.59 3.23
N LYS A 107 -4.07 20.22 2.52
CA LYS A 107 -2.90 19.57 1.92
C LYS A 107 -1.61 20.08 2.55
N ILE A 108 -0.58 19.22 2.52
CA ILE A 108 0.77 19.61 2.89
C ILE A 108 1.35 20.41 1.72
N ASP A 109 1.75 21.63 2.02
CA ASP A 109 2.24 22.59 1.05
C ASP A 109 3.76 22.65 1.05
N SER A 110 4.35 22.99 2.18
CA SER A 110 5.78 23.18 2.31
C SER A 110 6.39 22.16 3.27
N VAL A 111 7.55 21.67 2.91
CA VAL A 111 8.28 20.66 3.66
C VAL A 111 9.69 21.17 3.97
N PHE A 112 10.09 21.00 5.23
CA PHE A 112 11.44 21.32 5.69
C PHE A 112 11.99 20.08 6.40
N ARG A 113 13.27 19.78 6.12
CA ARG A 113 14.01 18.72 6.80
C ARG A 113 15.24 19.33 7.48
N ARG A 114 15.35 19.12 8.80
CA ARG A 114 16.52 19.49 9.59
C ARG A 114 17.25 18.23 10.01
N HIS A 115 18.40 17.98 9.43
CA HIS A 115 19.16 16.77 9.75
C HIS A 115 20.65 17.09 9.94
N GLN A 116 21.40 16.11 10.42
CA GLN A 116 22.83 16.21 10.64
C GLN A 116 23.59 15.38 9.63
N MET A 117 24.58 15.97 8.99
CA MET A 117 25.49 15.29 8.08
C MET A 117 26.93 15.40 8.59
N THR A 118 27.71 14.32 8.45
CA THR A 118 29.14 14.37 8.76
C THR A 118 29.90 15.11 7.67
N GLY A 119 31.07 15.70 8.02
CA GLY A 119 31.93 16.37 7.04
C GLY A 119 32.27 15.49 5.84
N ARG A 120 32.50 14.19 6.08
CA ARG A 120 32.75 13.21 5.02
C ARG A 120 31.54 13.06 4.05
N MET A 121 30.32 13.07 4.57
CA MET A 121 29.09 12.99 3.74
C MET A 121 28.89 14.26 2.94
N LEU A 122 29.15 15.44 3.54
CA LEU A 122 29.06 16.72 2.84
C LEU A 122 30.01 16.80 1.66
N MET A 123 31.25 16.34 1.83
CA MET A 123 32.27 16.34 0.78
C MET A 123 31.95 15.40 -0.39
N ARG A 124 31.11 14.38 -0.19
CA ARG A 124 30.64 13.49 -1.24
C ARG A 124 29.55 14.11 -2.12
N LYS A 125 28.86 15.15 -1.66
CA LYS A 125 27.81 15.84 -2.43
C LYS A 125 28.44 16.82 -3.41
N SER A 126 28.91 16.31 -4.56
CA SER A 126 29.57 17.09 -5.60
C SER A 126 28.71 18.21 -6.20
N SER A 127 27.39 18.05 -6.19
CA SER A 127 26.44 19.06 -6.70
C SER A 127 26.23 20.26 -5.77
N TRP A 128 26.71 20.20 -4.51
CA TRP A 128 26.54 21.29 -3.54
C TRP A 128 27.71 22.26 -3.57
N LYS A 129 27.41 23.56 -3.63
CA LYS A 129 28.40 24.63 -3.56
C LYS A 129 28.71 24.96 -2.11
N LEU A 130 29.59 24.18 -1.50
CA LEU A 130 29.98 24.37 -0.10
C LEU A 130 30.83 25.64 0.05
N PRO A 131 30.52 26.53 1.02
CA PRO A 131 31.40 27.65 1.39
C PRO A 131 32.79 27.16 1.81
N SER A 132 33.85 27.92 1.54
CA SER A 132 35.24 27.55 1.87
C SER A 132 35.42 27.20 3.33
N GLU A 133 34.85 28.01 4.24
CA GLU A 133 34.86 27.74 5.69
C GLU A 133 34.29 26.35 6.06
N LEU A 134 33.21 25.96 5.39
CA LEU A 134 32.57 24.65 5.62
C LEU A 134 33.39 23.52 5.03
N GLN A 135 33.99 23.74 3.86
CA GLN A 135 34.89 22.74 3.24
C GLN A 135 36.13 22.50 4.10
N ASP A 136 36.75 23.55 4.64
CA ASP A 136 37.93 23.40 5.49
C ASP A 136 37.61 22.72 6.79
N GLN A 137 36.48 23.05 7.43
CA GLN A 137 36.01 22.35 8.62
C GLN A 137 35.67 20.88 8.33
N ALA A 138 35.04 20.57 7.21
CA ALA A 138 34.69 19.20 6.83
C ALA A 138 35.93 18.35 6.49
N LYS A 139 36.99 18.96 5.92
CA LYS A 139 38.27 18.32 5.66
C LYS A 139 39.02 18.06 6.96
N THR A 140 39.11 19.07 7.83
CA THR A 140 39.85 18.99 9.10
C THR A 140 39.20 18.02 10.07
N SER A 141 37.85 17.96 10.08
CA SER A 141 37.09 17.14 11.00
C SER A 141 36.03 16.31 10.27
N PRO A 142 36.36 15.21 9.58
CA PRO A 142 35.44 14.43 8.73
C PRO A 142 34.27 13.79 9.50
N VAL A 143 34.42 13.55 10.80
CA VAL A 143 33.40 12.95 11.68
C VAL A 143 32.46 13.98 12.31
N LYS A 144 32.88 15.26 12.32
CA LYS A 144 32.06 16.35 12.88
C LYS A 144 30.73 16.41 12.16
N LYS A 145 29.65 16.54 12.94
CA LYS A 145 28.27 16.66 12.45
C LYS A 145 27.94 18.13 12.22
N PHE A 146 27.35 18.39 11.07
CA PHE A 146 26.89 19.71 10.62
C PHE A 146 25.40 19.68 10.43
N THR A 147 24.68 20.64 10.97
CA THR A 147 23.23 20.76 10.81
C THR A 147 22.92 21.37 9.46
N ILE A 148 22.16 20.65 8.65
CA ILE A 148 21.69 21.04 7.34
C ILE A 148 20.17 21.22 7.41
N LEU A 149 19.67 22.26 6.75
CA LEU A 149 18.26 22.51 6.57
C LEU A 149 17.93 22.45 5.08
N GLU A 150 17.14 21.49 4.69
CA GLU A 150 16.55 21.39 3.36
C GLU A 150 15.13 21.95 3.42
N ARG A 151 14.74 22.69 2.38
CA ARG A 151 13.36 23.18 2.26
C ARG A 151 12.83 22.99 0.86
N VAL A 152 11.55 22.69 0.76
CA VAL A 152 10.81 22.65 -0.49
C VAL A 152 9.53 23.46 -0.30
N ILE A 153 9.37 24.48 -1.14
CA ILE A 153 8.22 25.38 -1.11
C ILE A 153 7.66 25.46 -2.53
N PRO A 154 6.34 25.34 -2.73
CA PRO A 154 5.74 25.54 -4.05
C PRO A 154 5.88 27.00 -4.47
N ASN A 155 6.19 27.22 -5.73
CA ASN A 155 6.18 28.53 -6.37
C ASN A 155 4.88 28.68 -7.15
N GLU A 156 3.98 29.54 -6.68
CA GLU A 156 2.65 29.74 -7.28
C GLU A 156 2.78 30.31 -8.72
N ASP A 157 3.84 31.08 -9.03
CA ASP A 157 4.01 31.71 -10.33
C ASP A 157 4.44 30.74 -11.42
N THR A 158 5.31 29.78 -11.08
CA THR A 158 5.90 28.83 -12.05
C THR A 158 5.25 27.46 -11.99
N GLY A 159 4.47 27.15 -10.96
CA GLY A 159 3.91 25.82 -10.71
C GLY A 159 4.95 24.76 -10.34
N LYS A 160 6.20 25.20 -10.06
CA LYS A 160 7.32 24.34 -9.67
C LYS A 160 7.61 24.48 -8.18
N PHE A 161 8.57 23.70 -7.70
CA PHE A 161 9.00 23.71 -6.31
C PHE A 161 10.39 24.34 -6.16
N ASP A 162 10.53 25.35 -5.30
CA ASP A 162 11.82 25.94 -4.92
C ASP A 162 12.48 25.04 -3.85
N TYR A 163 13.51 24.31 -4.24
CA TYR A 163 14.31 23.49 -3.35
C TYR A 163 15.58 24.22 -2.96
N ARG A 164 15.80 24.40 -1.67
CA ARG A 164 17.03 25.01 -1.14
C ARG A 164 17.59 24.19 -0.02
N VAL A 165 18.92 24.11 -0.01
CA VAL A 165 19.70 23.53 1.07
C VAL A 165 20.52 24.63 1.71
N THR A 166 20.41 24.75 3.03
CA THR A 166 21.10 25.78 3.80
C THR A 166 21.90 25.21 4.94
N TYR A 167 22.92 25.93 5.35
CA TYR A 167 23.83 25.53 6.45
C TYR A 167 23.96 26.66 7.47
N GLY A 168 24.07 26.25 8.74
CA GLY A 168 24.38 27.11 9.87
C GLY A 168 23.24 28.02 10.32
N SER A 169 23.44 28.75 11.40
CA SER A 169 22.45 29.65 12.01
C SER A 169 22.03 30.82 11.12
N ARG A 170 22.90 31.23 10.19
CA ARG A 170 22.64 32.28 9.23
C ARG A 170 22.02 31.77 7.92
N CYS A 171 21.64 30.50 7.84
CA CYS A 171 21.02 29.88 6.69
C CYS A 171 21.74 30.17 5.37
N LYS A 172 23.08 30.03 5.33
CA LYS A 172 23.87 30.20 4.09
C LYS A 172 23.41 29.15 3.07
N ILE A 173 23.01 29.54 1.88
CA ILE A 173 22.56 28.66 0.81
C ILE A 173 23.77 27.90 0.26
N ILE A 174 23.70 26.58 0.24
CA ILE A 174 24.72 25.66 -0.30
C ILE A 174 24.26 24.96 -1.56
N ASN A 175 22.94 24.85 -1.74
CA ASN A 175 22.34 24.36 -2.98
C ASN A 175 20.98 25.01 -3.20
N GLN A 176 20.65 25.27 -4.48
CA GLN A 176 19.34 25.76 -4.90
C GLN A 176 18.99 25.13 -6.24
N ALA A 177 17.76 24.64 -6.36
CA ALA A 177 17.24 24.06 -7.59
C ALA A 177 15.74 24.31 -7.69
N GLU A 178 15.25 24.43 -8.89
CA GLU A 178 13.83 24.43 -9.21
C GLU A 178 13.42 23.02 -9.63
N LEU A 179 12.49 22.41 -8.89
CA LEU A 179 12.06 21.03 -9.11
C LEU A 179 10.64 21.03 -9.68
N GLU A 180 10.36 20.13 -10.61
CA GLU A 180 9.01 19.93 -11.15
C GLU A 180 8.09 19.24 -10.16
N MET A 181 8.64 18.44 -9.25
CA MET A 181 7.89 17.70 -8.24
C MET A 181 8.57 17.81 -6.87
N ASN A 182 7.77 17.84 -5.81
CA ASN A 182 8.28 17.80 -4.44
C ASN A 182 8.92 16.42 -4.17
N PRO A 183 10.24 16.33 -3.88
CA PRO A 183 10.89 15.05 -3.61
C PRO A 183 10.44 14.41 -2.30
N PHE A 184 9.88 15.18 -1.36
CA PHE A 184 9.37 14.70 -0.10
C PHE A 184 7.91 14.28 -0.24
N ILE A 185 7.63 13.02 -0.01
CA ILE A 185 6.29 12.48 0.03
C ILE A 185 5.93 12.29 1.50
N VAL A 186 5.13 13.21 2.00
CA VAL A 186 4.67 13.22 3.40
C VAL A 186 3.24 12.75 3.44
N ALA A 187 2.98 11.77 4.29
CA ALA A 187 1.65 11.23 4.48
C ALA A 187 1.30 11.09 5.96
N ARG A 188 0.00 10.99 6.23
CA ARG A 188 -0.57 10.94 7.57
C ARG A 188 -1.42 9.69 7.71
N TRP A 189 -1.30 9.02 8.85
CA TRP A 189 -2.13 7.85 9.17
C TRP A 189 -3.61 8.24 9.25
N SER A 190 -3.93 9.26 10.04
CA SER A 190 -5.23 9.93 10.05
C SER A 190 -5.03 11.43 10.30
N THR A 191 -5.97 12.26 9.85
CA THR A 191 -5.85 13.71 9.98
C THR A 191 -6.54 14.21 11.24
N ILE A 192 -5.93 15.24 11.85
CA ILE A 192 -6.53 16.03 12.93
C ILE A 192 -6.86 17.39 12.33
N THR A 193 -8.11 17.84 12.49
CA THR A 193 -8.54 19.13 11.98
C THR A 193 -7.67 20.26 12.53
N GLY A 194 -7.14 21.08 11.62
CA GLY A 194 -6.28 22.22 11.97
C GLY A 194 -4.83 21.88 12.33
N SER A 195 -4.44 20.60 12.36
CA SER A 195 -3.06 20.16 12.60
C SER A 195 -2.40 19.70 11.31
N PRO A 196 -1.15 20.10 11.03
CA PRO A 196 -0.38 19.52 9.94
C PRO A 196 0.01 18.06 10.20
N TRP A 197 0.06 17.66 11.46
CA TRP A 197 0.46 16.34 11.89
C TRP A 197 -0.71 15.36 11.91
N GLY A 198 -0.42 14.11 11.59
CA GLY A 198 -1.37 13.01 11.68
C GLY A 198 -1.58 12.52 13.11
N ASN A 199 -2.68 11.82 13.35
CA ASN A 199 -2.90 11.03 14.55
C ASN A 199 -2.46 9.59 14.30
N SER A 200 -1.89 8.94 15.32
CA SER A 200 -1.42 7.57 15.23
C SER A 200 -2.25 6.63 16.09
N PRO A 201 -2.35 5.35 15.68
CA PRO A 201 -2.95 4.34 16.55
C PRO A 201 -2.19 4.19 17.88
N ALA A 202 -0.85 4.33 17.86
CA ALA A 202 -0.04 4.29 19.08
C ALA A 202 -0.34 5.46 20.03
N ARG A 203 -0.57 6.66 19.49
CA ARG A 203 -0.97 7.83 20.30
C ARG A 203 -2.32 7.64 20.95
N THR A 204 -3.27 7.04 20.24
CA THR A 204 -4.59 6.73 20.79
C THR A 204 -4.51 5.68 21.91
N ALA A 205 -3.66 4.66 21.74
CA ALA A 205 -3.44 3.62 22.76
C ALA A 205 -2.51 4.04 23.90
N LEU A 206 -1.85 5.20 23.85
CA LEU A 206 -0.81 5.62 24.80
C LEU A 206 -1.30 5.68 26.27
N PRO A 207 -2.51 6.18 26.59
CA PRO A 207 -3.02 6.15 27.95
C PRO A 207 -3.12 4.73 28.52
N ASP A 208 -3.65 3.82 27.73
CA ASP A 208 -3.83 2.41 28.10
C ASP A 208 -2.47 1.71 28.28
N ILE A 209 -1.51 1.98 27.40
CA ILE A 209 -0.13 1.47 27.51
C ILE A 209 0.51 1.94 28.83
N ARG A 210 0.34 3.21 29.19
CA ARG A 210 0.85 3.76 30.46
C ARG A 210 0.20 3.09 31.67
N SER A 211 -1.12 2.88 31.60
CA SER A 211 -1.86 2.19 32.68
C SER A 211 -1.38 0.75 32.84
N VAL A 212 -1.25 -0.01 31.75
CA VAL A 212 -0.72 -1.39 31.83
C VAL A 212 0.70 -1.41 32.39
N ASN A 213 1.57 -0.53 31.93
CA ASN A 213 2.95 -0.47 32.43
C ASN A 213 2.99 -0.21 33.96
N GLN A 214 2.13 0.69 34.45
CA GLN A 214 2.04 0.94 35.89
C GLN A 214 1.49 -0.27 36.64
N MET A 215 0.39 -0.87 36.14
CA MET A 215 -0.20 -2.06 36.77
C MET A 215 0.75 -3.25 36.77
N VAL A 216 1.54 -3.46 35.71
CA VAL A 216 2.57 -4.52 35.70
C VAL A 216 3.66 -4.22 36.70
N LYS A 217 4.13 -2.96 36.81
CA LYS A 217 5.13 -2.55 37.81
C LYS A 217 4.62 -2.81 39.22
N ASP A 218 3.39 -2.39 39.51
CA ASP A 218 2.79 -2.58 40.84
C ASP A 218 2.60 -4.08 41.16
N SER A 219 2.21 -4.88 40.16
CA SER A 219 2.11 -6.33 40.30
C SER A 219 3.47 -6.99 40.59
N LEU A 220 4.54 -6.56 39.92
CA LEU A 220 5.90 -7.07 40.16
C LEU A 220 6.39 -6.71 41.57
N VAL A 221 6.12 -5.49 42.02
CA VAL A 221 6.42 -5.06 43.39
C VAL A 221 5.65 -5.92 44.41
N PHE A 222 4.34 -6.11 44.17
CA PHE A 222 3.52 -6.97 45.03
C PHE A 222 4.08 -8.40 45.07
N LEU A 223 4.42 -9.00 43.92
CA LEU A 223 5.00 -10.34 43.86
C LEU A 223 6.35 -10.43 44.59
N ALA A 224 7.18 -9.36 44.53
CA ALA A 224 8.43 -9.31 45.28
C ALA A 224 8.19 -9.32 46.78
N PHE A 225 7.17 -8.57 47.29
CA PHE A 225 6.76 -8.62 48.69
C PHE A 225 6.17 -9.97 49.09
N ALA A 226 5.35 -10.58 48.23
CA ALA A 226 4.77 -11.90 48.48
C ALA A 226 5.83 -13.02 48.51
N ALA A 227 6.86 -12.93 47.65
CA ALA A 227 7.95 -13.91 47.60
C ALA A 227 8.92 -13.82 48.77
N ASN A 228 9.28 -12.61 49.19
CA ASN A 228 10.28 -12.40 50.22
C ASN A 228 9.67 -12.15 51.62
N GLY A 229 8.36 -11.93 51.69
CA GLY A 229 7.65 -11.61 52.94
C GLY A 229 8.14 -10.31 53.59
N MET A 230 7.31 -9.71 54.40
CA MET A 230 7.72 -8.73 55.40
C MET A 230 7.37 -9.30 56.76
N TRP A 231 8.21 -9.03 57.72
CA TRP A 231 8.03 -9.52 59.10
C TRP A 231 7.81 -8.35 60.05
N GLN A 232 6.89 -8.49 60.95
CA GLN A 232 6.68 -7.54 62.03
C GLN A 232 7.06 -8.17 63.35
N GLY A 233 7.74 -7.44 64.22
CA GLY A 233 8.22 -7.94 65.51
C GLY A 233 8.24 -6.84 66.58
N LYS A 234 8.28 -7.27 67.84
CA LYS A 234 8.26 -6.41 69.01
C LYS A 234 9.61 -5.68 69.17
N ASN A 235 9.62 -4.37 69.51
CA ASN A 235 10.78 -3.56 69.87
C ASN A 235 11.66 -3.00 68.75
N ALA A 236 11.12 -2.64 67.63
CA ALA A 236 11.79 -1.56 66.91
C ALA A 236 11.27 -0.21 67.47
N SER A 237 12.11 0.56 68.07
CA SER A 237 11.80 1.94 68.44
C SER A 237 11.20 2.61 67.22
N MET A 238 10.01 3.23 67.33
CA MET A 238 9.40 4.02 66.28
C MET A 238 10.39 5.14 65.89
N GLY A 239 11.34 4.81 65.04
CA GLY A 239 12.17 5.77 64.35
C GLY A 239 11.32 6.60 63.41
N ASP A 240 11.86 7.74 63.06
CA ASP A 240 11.27 8.70 62.15
C ASP A 240 10.53 8.03 60.98
N LEU A 241 9.35 8.52 60.62
CA LEU A 241 8.53 7.99 59.50
C LEU A 241 9.33 7.81 58.22
N ALA A 242 10.41 8.59 58.03
CA ALA A 242 11.34 8.45 56.94
C ALA A 242 12.12 7.11 56.99
N GLN A 243 12.56 6.66 58.17
CA GLN A 243 13.27 5.39 58.34
C GLN A 243 12.34 4.19 58.13
N ILE A 244 11.07 4.30 58.55
CA ILE A 244 10.07 3.26 58.32
C ILE A 244 9.82 3.09 56.81
N ARG A 245 9.79 4.19 56.07
CA ARG A 245 9.60 4.15 54.61
C ARG A 245 10.75 3.41 53.90
N ASP A 246 11.96 3.57 54.35
CA ASP A 246 13.14 2.89 53.79
C ASP A 246 13.20 1.40 54.16
N LEU A 247 12.53 1.00 55.26
CA LEU A 247 12.39 -0.40 55.67
C LEU A 247 11.27 -1.14 54.92
N ILE A 248 10.38 -0.43 54.24
CA ILE A 248 9.35 -1.04 53.37
C ILE A 248 10.00 -1.55 52.09
N GLN A 249 10.73 -2.62 52.18
CA GLN A 249 11.39 -3.33 51.09
C GLN A 249 11.06 -4.83 51.16
N PRO A 250 11.07 -5.58 50.05
CA PRO A 250 10.92 -7.01 50.06
C PRO A 250 11.93 -7.67 51.00
N GLY A 251 11.45 -8.41 52.00
CA GLY A 251 12.28 -9.00 53.03
C GLY A 251 12.62 -8.05 54.21
N GLY A 252 12.06 -6.84 54.24
CA GLY A 252 12.23 -5.89 55.34
C GLY A 252 11.50 -6.34 56.60
N VAL A 253 12.02 -5.88 57.78
CA VAL A 253 11.44 -6.16 59.12
C VAL A 253 10.99 -4.85 59.73
N ILE A 254 9.71 -4.73 60.06
CA ILE A 254 9.13 -3.58 60.75
C ILE A 254 8.86 -3.97 62.20
N GLY A 255 9.38 -3.20 63.18
CA GLY A 255 9.10 -3.44 64.58
C GLY A 255 7.70 -2.99 64.99
N TYR A 256 7.00 -3.83 65.75
CA TYR A 256 5.69 -3.56 66.35
C TYR A 256 5.64 -4.06 67.80
N GLU A 257 4.82 -3.46 68.65
CA GLU A 257 4.83 -3.65 70.13
C GLU A 257 4.18 -4.97 70.61
N SER A 258 3.71 -5.85 69.79
CA SER A 258 3.07 -7.09 70.17
C SER A 258 3.83 -8.34 69.69
N GLU A 259 3.62 -9.42 70.40
CA GLU A 259 4.30 -10.73 70.36
C GLU A 259 4.76 -11.31 69.00
N PRO A 260 5.42 -12.48 69.00
CA PRO A 260 6.62 -12.79 68.24
C PRO A 260 6.49 -12.50 66.71
N PHE A 261 7.63 -12.45 66.03
CA PHE A 261 7.69 -12.21 64.59
C PHE A 261 6.57 -12.88 63.85
N GLN A 262 5.67 -12.08 63.27
CA GLN A 262 4.57 -12.55 62.43
C GLN A 262 4.77 -12.02 61.02
N PRO A 263 4.43 -12.80 60.00
CA PRO A 263 4.43 -12.30 58.64
C PRO A 263 3.39 -11.19 58.50
N LEU A 264 3.78 -10.09 57.86
CA LEU A 264 2.86 -9.02 57.50
C LEU A 264 1.99 -9.48 56.33
N GLU A 265 0.70 -9.65 56.62
CA GLU A 265 -0.25 -10.02 55.55
C GLU A 265 -0.56 -8.80 54.65
N PHE A 266 -0.37 -8.97 53.35
CA PHE A 266 -0.76 -7.99 52.38
C PHE A 266 -2.16 -8.33 51.85
N PRO A 267 -3.20 -7.51 52.11
CA PRO A 267 -4.57 -7.80 51.70
C PRO A 267 -4.83 -7.55 50.21
N GLY A 268 -3.82 -7.68 49.36
CA GLY A 268 -3.94 -7.50 47.93
C GLY A 268 -4.45 -8.78 47.20
N ARG A 269 -5.26 -8.59 46.17
CA ARG A 269 -5.72 -9.68 45.28
C ARG A 269 -5.05 -9.52 43.90
N PRO A 270 -3.89 -10.10 43.67
CA PRO A 270 -3.15 -9.95 42.39
C PRO A 270 -3.92 -10.52 41.20
N GLU A 271 -4.81 -11.48 41.40
CA GLU A 271 -5.61 -12.08 40.35
C GLU A 271 -6.51 -11.07 39.62
N LEU A 272 -7.10 -10.11 40.34
CA LEU A 272 -7.91 -9.05 39.77
C LEU A 272 -7.06 -8.10 38.88
N ASN A 273 -5.81 -7.93 39.26
CA ASN A 273 -4.88 -7.09 38.52
C ASN A 273 -4.50 -7.75 37.17
N PHE A 274 -4.25 -9.05 37.16
CA PHE A 274 -3.93 -9.78 35.92
C PHE A 274 -5.10 -9.78 34.93
N THR A 275 -6.32 -10.02 35.40
CA THR A 275 -7.52 -9.94 34.57
C THR A 275 -7.71 -8.52 33.96
N SER A 276 -7.48 -7.48 34.75
CA SER A 276 -7.56 -6.10 34.30
C SER A 276 -6.47 -5.76 33.29
N ILE A 277 -5.24 -6.22 33.50
CA ILE A 277 -4.12 -6.08 32.55
C ILE A 277 -4.48 -6.73 31.20
N ASP A 278 -5.03 -7.92 31.21
CA ASP A 278 -5.38 -8.62 29.95
C ASP A 278 -6.53 -7.93 29.23
N ARG A 279 -7.51 -7.38 29.95
CA ARG A 279 -8.58 -6.57 29.35
C ARG A 279 -8.03 -5.30 28.67
N ILE A 280 -7.13 -4.58 29.35
CA ILE A 280 -6.54 -3.38 28.77
C ILE A 280 -5.63 -3.73 27.59
N ARG A 281 -4.89 -4.85 27.65
CA ARG A 281 -4.12 -5.37 26.49
C ARG A 281 -4.99 -5.64 25.28
N GLN A 282 -6.20 -6.19 25.49
CA GLN A 282 -7.17 -6.37 24.40
C GLN A 282 -7.63 -5.02 23.83
N GLN A 283 -7.89 -4.01 24.66
CA GLN A 283 -8.21 -2.65 24.22
C GLN A 283 -7.06 -2.02 23.43
N ILE A 284 -5.81 -2.14 23.93
CA ILE A 284 -4.62 -1.67 23.19
C ILE A 284 -4.55 -2.35 21.82
N ASN A 285 -4.76 -3.65 21.73
CA ASN A 285 -4.74 -4.37 20.47
C ASN A 285 -5.85 -3.88 19.53
N ALA A 286 -7.03 -3.57 20.04
CA ALA A 286 -8.12 -3.00 19.27
C ALA A 286 -7.76 -1.59 18.73
N HIS A 287 -7.20 -0.71 19.57
CA HIS A 287 -6.74 0.62 19.16
C HIS A 287 -5.59 0.56 18.15
N MET A 288 -4.70 -0.41 18.26
CA MET A 288 -3.60 -0.62 17.32
C MET A 288 -4.08 -1.20 15.99
N VAL A 289 -5.40 -1.36 15.82
CA VAL A 289 -5.98 -1.98 14.62
C VAL A 289 -5.21 -3.28 14.29
N ALA A 290 -4.71 -3.96 15.33
CA ALA A 290 -4.10 -5.27 15.17
C ALA A 290 -5.26 -6.24 14.92
N PRO A 291 -5.55 -6.56 13.67
CA PRO A 291 -6.64 -7.45 13.40
C PRO A 291 -6.28 -8.77 14.06
N GLN A 292 -7.21 -9.30 14.81
CA GLN A 292 -7.15 -10.71 15.19
C GLN A 292 -7.32 -11.51 13.90
N MET A 293 -6.23 -11.61 13.12
CA MET A 293 -6.22 -12.52 11.99
C MET A 293 -6.55 -13.90 12.51
N PRO A 294 -7.59 -14.54 12.00
CA PRO A 294 -7.69 -15.96 12.18
C PRO A 294 -6.39 -16.56 11.62
N SER A 295 -5.74 -17.41 12.40
CA SER A 295 -4.56 -18.14 11.94
C SER A 295 -4.87 -18.79 10.60
N SER A 296 -3.86 -18.92 9.73
CA SER A 296 -4.01 -19.55 8.40
C SER A 296 -4.76 -20.88 8.45
N ASP A 297 -4.60 -21.60 9.54
CA ASP A 297 -5.28 -22.88 9.80
C ASP A 297 -6.80 -22.73 10.01
N ARG A 298 -7.26 -21.63 10.60
CA ARG A 298 -8.69 -21.35 10.74
C ARG A 298 -9.33 -20.87 9.43
N ILE A 299 -8.58 -20.24 8.54
CA ILE A 299 -9.08 -19.79 7.23
C ILE A 299 -9.32 -20.99 6.32
N GLN A 300 -8.48 -22.03 6.38
CA GLN A 300 -8.65 -23.24 5.56
C GLN A 300 -9.94 -23.99 5.84
N TYR A 301 -10.47 -23.92 7.07
CA TYR A 301 -11.69 -24.59 7.50
C TYR A 301 -12.89 -23.66 7.66
N ALA A 302 -12.72 -22.34 7.42
CA ALA A 302 -13.82 -21.39 7.54
C ALA A 302 -14.72 -21.45 6.31
N LYS A 303 -16.04 -21.45 6.53
CA LYS A 303 -17.03 -21.34 5.46
C LYS A 303 -16.85 -19.99 4.73
N ALA A 304 -17.18 -19.94 3.45
CA ALA A 304 -17.06 -18.73 2.62
C ALA A 304 -17.74 -17.50 3.25
N GLU A 305 -18.91 -17.69 3.89
CA GLU A 305 -19.62 -16.64 4.62
C GLU A 305 -18.83 -16.04 5.79
N THR A 306 -18.08 -16.88 6.53
CA THR A 306 -17.23 -16.42 7.64
C THR A 306 -16.05 -15.61 7.12
N ILE A 307 -15.50 -15.99 5.98
CA ILE A 307 -14.42 -15.26 5.31
C ILE A 307 -14.92 -13.91 4.81
N GLN A 308 -16.11 -13.84 4.21
CA GLN A 308 -16.74 -12.59 3.80
C GLN A 308 -17.01 -11.66 4.98
N TYR A 309 -17.60 -12.16 6.05
CA TYR A 309 -17.88 -11.39 7.26
C TYR A 309 -16.61 -10.80 7.89
N LEU A 310 -15.55 -11.61 8.00
CA LEU A 310 -14.25 -11.15 8.47
C LEU A 310 -13.67 -10.08 7.54
N LYS A 311 -13.83 -10.24 6.24
CA LYS A 311 -13.39 -9.28 5.23
C LYS A 311 -14.12 -7.93 5.37
N GLU A 312 -15.44 -7.95 5.52
CA GLU A 312 -16.26 -6.75 5.73
C GLU A 312 -15.90 -6.02 7.04
N GLN A 313 -15.67 -6.76 8.12
CA GLN A 313 -15.17 -6.18 9.37
C GLN A 313 -13.80 -5.49 9.17
N TRP A 314 -12.94 -6.08 8.38
CA TRP A 314 -11.63 -5.54 8.08
C TRP A 314 -11.69 -4.29 7.23
N GLU A 315 -12.53 -4.29 6.21
CA GLU A 315 -12.78 -3.14 5.35
C GLU A 315 -13.30 -1.95 6.17
N THR A 316 -14.16 -2.22 7.14
CA THR A 316 -14.70 -1.19 8.06
C THR A 316 -13.64 -0.62 8.99
N LEU A 317 -12.74 -1.45 9.52
CA LEU A 317 -11.74 -1.03 10.52
C LEU A 317 -10.51 -0.34 9.90
N ILE A 318 -10.09 -0.76 8.70
CA ILE A 318 -8.83 -0.34 8.09
C ILE A 318 -9.07 0.45 6.78
N GLY A 319 -10.29 0.43 6.25
CA GLY A 319 -10.61 1.02 4.95
C GLY A 319 -10.20 2.49 4.84
N GLU A 320 -10.51 3.32 5.81
CA GLU A 320 -10.17 4.75 5.79
C GLU A 320 -8.66 5.00 5.87
N PRO A 321 -7.89 4.45 6.83
CA PRO A 321 -6.44 4.57 6.85
C PRO A 321 -5.77 4.01 5.59
N ALA A 322 -6.23 2.87 5.06
CA ALA A 322 -5.66 2.26 3.86
C ALA A 322 -5.84 3.14 2.62
N LEU A 323 -7.05 3.66 2.39
CA LEU A 323 -7.34 4.59 1.30
C LEU A 323 -6.52 5.88 1.43
N LYS A 324 -6.24 6.30 2.65
CA LYS A 324 -5.42 7.48 2.89
C LYS A 324 -3.95 7.23 2.60
N ILE A 325 -3.41 6.09 3.03
CA ILE A 325 -2.05 5.63 2.68
C ILE A 325 -1.93 5.54 1.15
N GLU A 326 -2.91 4.98 0.48
CA GLU A 326 -2.94 4.90 -0.98
C GLU A 326 -2.87 6.28 -1.61
N ARG A 327 -3.73 7.20 -1.20
CA ARG A 327 -3.87 8.52 -1.81
C ARG A 327 -2.74 9.48 -1.47
N GLU A 328 -2.27 9.52 -0.20
CA GLU A 328 -1.26 10.48 0.25
C GLU A 328 0.17 9.94 0.09
N PHE A 329 0.36 8.62 -0.01
CA PHE A 329 1.69 8.00 -0.06
C PHE A 329 1.93 7.17 -1.33
N LEU A 330 1.15 6.10 -1.54
CA LEU A 330 1.47 5.13 -2.61
C LEU A 330 1.30 5.75 -4.00
N LYS A 331 0.21 6.45 -4.24
CA LYS A 331 -0.03 7.10 -5.52
C LYS A 331 1.02 8.16 -5.84
N PRO A 332 1.33 9.14 -4.96
CA PRO A 332 2.38 10.12 -5.22
C PRO A 332 3.77 9.51 -5.42
N ILE A 333 4.15 8.45 -4.69
CA ILE A 333 5.46 7.82 -4.85
C ILE A 333 5.56 7.07 -6.18
N ALA A 334 4.48 6.41 -6.60
CA ALA A 334 4.42 5.72 -7.88
C ALA A 334 4.45 6.72 -9.06
N GLU A 335 3.67 7.81 -8.99
CA GLU A 335 3.66 8.88 -9.98
C GLU A 335 5.05 9.53 -10.12
N GLN A 336 5.70 9.84 -9.01
CA GLN A 336 7.04 10.44 -9.01
C GLN A 336 8.10 9.49 -9.53
N THR A 337 8.04 8.22 -9.15
CA THR A 337 8.96 7.19 -9.66
C THR A 337 8.78 7.02 -11.16
N CYS A 338 7.55 6.88 -11.62
CA CYS A 338 7.19 6.75 -13.03
C CYS A 338 7.73 7.94 -13.84
N ALA A 339 7.46 9.18 -13.41
CA ALA A 339 7.90 10.39 -14.09
C ALA A 339 9.44 10.48 -14.19
N ARG A 340 10.18 10.09 -13.14
CA ARG A 340 11.64 10.08 -13.15
C ARG A 340 12.21 9.00 -14.05
N LEU A 341 11.63 7.80 -14.05
CA LEU A 341 12.04 6.71 -14.94
C LEU A 341 11.76 7.04 -16.41
N PHE A 342 10.65 7.72 -16.72
CA PHE A 342 10.41 8.26 -18.06
C PHE A 342 11.48 9.30 -18.46
N ARG A 343 11.82 10.24 -17.56
CA ARG A 343 12.85 11.24 -17.82
C ARG A 343 14.21 10.60 -18.07
N ARG A 344 14.55 9.53 -17.36
CA ARG A 344 15.78 8.76 -17.54
C ARG A 344 15.76 7.86 -18.80
N GLY A 345 14.61 7.72 -19.45
CA GLY A 345 14.44 6.84 -20.61
C GLY A 345 14.45 5.35 -20.26
N GLU A 346 14.33 5.00 -18.96
CA GLU A 346 14.24 3.62 -18.49
C GLU A 346 12.85 3.02 -18.76
N LEU A 347 11.80 3.88 -18.75
CA LEU A 347 10.45 3.52 -19.19
C LEU A 347 10.18 4.13 -20.57
N ARG A 348 9.87 3.28 -21.55
CA ARG A 348 9.46 3.70 -22.90
C ARG A 348 8.13 3.03 -23.21
N VAL A 349 7.05 3.81 -23.20
CA VAL A 349 5.70 3.34 -23.57
C VAL A 349 5.36 3.76 -24.98
N VAL A 350 5.88 4.91 -25.41
CA VAL A 350 5.57 5.50 -26.71
C VAL A 350 6.83 6.05 -27.34
N ASP A 351 7.05 5.76 -28.60
CA ASP A 351 8.18 6.32 -29.34
C ASP A 351 7.98 7.81 -29.60
N ALA A 352 9.11 8.56 -29.73
CA ALA A 352 9.08 9.99 -29.98
C ALA A 352 8.30 10.39 -31.26
N ALA A 353 8.25 9.50 -32.25
CA ALA A 353 7.46 9.68 -33.47
C ALA A 353 5.95 9.57 -33.18
N GLN A 354 5.55 8.63 -32.37
CA GLN A 354 4.15 8.44 -31.93
C GLN A 354 3.67 9.59 -31.05
N LEU A 355 4.53 10.08 -30.13
CA LEU A 355 4.21 11.27 -29.32
C LEU A 355 3.95 12.51 -30.20
N LYS A 356 4.77 12.72 -31.23
CA LYS A 356 4.56 13.82 -32.18
C LYS A 356 3.25 13.67 -32.96
N SER A 357 2.88 12.46 -33.38
CA SER A 357 1.61 12.23 -34.07
C SER A 357 0.39 12.47 -33.19
N LEU A 358 0.55 12.33 -31.88
CA LEU A 358 -0.48 12.62 -30.86
C LEU A 358 -0.47 14.09 -30.41
N GLY A 359 0.43 14.93 -30.96
CA GLY A 359 0.57 16.34 -30.56
C GLY A 359 1.15 16.56 -29.16
N ILE A 360 1.81 15.56 -28.61
CA ILE A 360 2.34 15.57 -27.24
C ILE A 360 3.87 15.83 -27.29
N SER A 361 4.33 16.77 -26.50
CA SER A 361 5.78 16.98 -26.32
C SER A 361 6.38 15.90 -25.41
N SER A 362 7.67 15.60 -25.60
CA SER A 362 8.39 14.62 -24.76
C SER A 362 8.69 15.13 -23.32
N GLN A 363 8.13 16.27 -22.92
CA GLN A 363 8.31 16.82 -21.57
C GLN A 363 7.47 16.06 -20.54
N VAL A 364 7.95 15.97 -19.30
CA VAL A 364 7.30 15.25 -18.20
C VAL A 364 5.87 15.72 -17.94
N GLN A 365 5.61 17.02 -18.06
CA GLN A 365 4.26 17.57 -17.91
C GLN A 365 3.28 17.02 -18.96
N SER A 366 3.74 16.86 -20.20
CA SER A 366 2.94 16.30 -21.28
C SER A 366 2.70 14.81 -21.12
N LEU A 367 3.68 14.07 -20.61
CA LEU A 367 3.55 12.64 -20.29
C LEU A 367 2.58 12.42 -19.11
N SER A 368 2.58 13.30 -18.12
CA SER A 368 1.62 13.25 -17.01
C SER A 368 0.18 13.59 -17.42
N MET A 369 -0.02 14.24 -18.57
CA MET A 369 -1.34 14.45 -19.14
C MET A 369 -1.88 13.20 -19.83
N LEU A 370 -1.01 12.39 -20.43
CA LEU A 370 -1.40 11.15 -21.12
C LEU A 370 -1.53 9.98 -20.16
N PHE A 371 -0.57 9.81 -19.26
CA PHE A 371 -0.51 8.68 -18.35
C PHE A 371 -0.97 9.07 -16.94
N GLN A 372 -1.67 8.17 -16.31
CA GLN A 372 -1.92 8.20 -14.87
C GLN A 372 -1.38 6.92 -14.25
N VAL A 373 -1.02 7.01 -12.99
CA VAL A 373 -0.65 5.83 -12.22
C VAL A 373 -1.80 5.51 -11.29
N ASP A 374 -2.38 4.36 -11.51
CA ASP A 374 -3.40 3.80 -10.64
C ASP A 374 -2.75 2.86 -9.65
N THR A 375 -3.10 3.01 -8.39
CA THR A 375 -2.63 2.13 -7.33
C THR A 375 -3.68 1.06 -7.11
N ASN A 376 -3.33 -0.16 -7.47
CA ASN A 376 -4.13 -1.34 -7.16
C ASN A 376 -3.74 -1.86 -5.77
N ALA A 377 -3.99 -1.06 -4.72
CA ALA A 377 -3.84 -1.55 -3.36
C ALA A 377 -4.67 -2.83 -3.20
N ALA A 378 -4.20 -3.75 -2.37
CA ALA A 378 -4.86 -5.06 -2.24
C ALA A 378 -6.35 -4.94 -1.88
N LEU A 379 -6.73 -3.88 -1.16
CA LEU A 379 -8.12 -3.56 -0.85
C LEU A 379 -8.91 -3.21 -2.12
N THR A 380 -8.40 -2.30 -2.95
CA THR A 380 -9.02 -1.92 -4.23
C THR A 380 -9.12 -3.12 -5.18
N ARG A 381 -8.08 -3.98 -5.18
CA ARG A 381 -8.08 -5.22 -5.94
C ARG A 381 -9.13 -6.21 -5.42
N LEU A 382 -9.23 -6.39 -4.10
CA LEU A 382 -10.22 -7.26 -3.49
C LEU A 382 -11.65 -6.75 -3.75
N LEU A 383 -11.88 -5.43 -3.70
CA LEU A 383 -13.16 -4.82 -4.05
C LEU A 383 -13.50 -5.08 -5.52
N LYS A 384 -12.57 -4.80 -6.44
CA LYS A 384 -12.75 -5.08 -7.88
C LYS A 384 -12.97 -6.57 -8.15
N GLN A 385 -12.27 -7.46 -7.44
CA GLN A 385 -12.48 -8.91 -7.56
C GLN A 385 -13.85 -9.33 -7.05
N ALA A 386 -14.30 -8.80 -5.91
CA ALA A 386 -15.61 -9.09 -5.35
C ALA A 386 -16.73 -8.58 -6.28
N GLU A 387 -16.57 -7.37 -6.81
CA GLU A 387 -17.48 -6.78 -7.79
C GLU A 387 -17.53 -7.59 -9.09
N ALA A 388 -16.37 -7.99 -9.60
CA ALA A 388 -16.26 -8.85 -10.79
C ALA A 388 -16.88 -10.23 -10.57
N GLN A 389 -16.69 -10.85 -9.40
CA GLN A 389 -17.32 -12.12 -9.06
C GLN A 389 -18.85 -11.98 -8.92
N ALA A 390 -19.32 -10.93 -8.24
CA ALA A 390 -20.74 -10.65 -8.11
C ALA A 390 -21.38 -10.40 -9.49
N GLY A 391 -20.72 -9.62 -10.35
CA GLY A 391 -21.15 -9.37 -11.73
C GLY A 391 -21.24 -10.67 -12.54
N LEU A 392 -20.21 -11.52 -12.46
CA LEU A 392 -20.21 -12.82 -13.14
C LEU A 392 -21.34 -13.74 -12.65
N GLN A 393 -21.53 -13.83 -11.34
CA GLN A 393 -22.62 -14.63 -10.74
C GLN A 393 -23.99 -14.10 -11.19
N THR A 394 -24.17 -12.79 -11.20
CA THR A 394 -25.42 -12.15 -11.64
C THR A 394 -25.71 -12.46 -13.12
N ILE A 395 -24.71 -12.31 -13.99
CA ILE A 395 -24.84 -12.66 -15.41
C ILE A 395 -25.18 -14.14 -15.59
N MET A 396 -24.53 -15.03 -14.83
CA MET A 396 -24.84 -16.47 -14.88
C MET A 396 -26.27 -16.78 -14.41
N GLN A 397 -26.72 -16.18 -13.30
CA GLN A 397 -28.08 -16.35 -12.80
C GLN A 397 -29.13 -15.81 -13.79
N LEU A 398 -28.88 -14.62 -14.36
CA LEU A 398 -29.76 -14.05 -15.37
C LEU A 398 -29.82 -14.94 -16.63
N SER A 399 -28.70 -15.49 -17.08
CA SER A 399 -28.67 -16.39 -18.25
C SER A 399 -29.38 -17.72 -17.99
N GLN A 400 -29.36 -18.22 -16.76
CA GLN A 400 -30.13 -19.42 -16.36
C GLN A 400 -31.64 -19.16 -16.30
N ASN A 401 -32.05 -17.98 -15.79
CA ASN A 401 -33.46 -17.65 -15.57
C ASN A 401 -34.15 -17.14 -16.83
N PHE A 402 -33.47 -16.35 -17.66
CA PHE A 402 -34.05 -15.66 -18.83
C PHE A 402 -33.52 -16.16 -20.17
N GLY A 403 -32.57 -17.08 -20.13
CA GLY A 403 -31.90 -17.61 -21.31
C GLY A 403 -30.72 -16.71 -21.79
N PRO A 404 -29.72 -17.34 -22.43
CA PRO A 404 -28.51 -16.64 -22.87
C PRO A 404 -28.73 -15.57 -23.95
N GLN A 405 -29.76 -15.74 -24.77
CA GLN A 405 -30.10 -14.79 -25.86
C GLN A 405 -30.67 -13.48 -25.28
N SER A 406 -31.54 -13.54 -24.28
CA SER A 406 -32.16 -12.37 -23.65
C SER A 406 -31.09 -11.55 -22.92
N VAL A 407 -30.17 -12.20 -22.21
CA VAL A 407 -29.06 -11.54 -21.52
C VAL A 407 -28.11 -10.88 -22.51
N GLY A 408 -27.82 -11.52 -23.63
CA GLY A 408 -26.94 -10.99 -24.67
C GLY A 408 -27.50 -9.78 -25.43
N THR A 409 -28.85 -9.56 -25.41
CA THR A 409 -29.46 -8.37 -26.01
C THR A 409 -29.42 -7.15 -25.05
N GLU A 410 -29.49 -7.37 -23.74
CA GLU A 410 -29.53 -6.29 -22.75
C GLU A 410 -28.15 -5.96 -22.17
N ILE A 411 -27.30 -6.97 -22.00
CA ILE A 411 -25.95 -6.84 -21.42
C ILE A 411 -24.90 -7.03 -22.50
N ASP A 412 -24.05 -6.02 -22.70
CA ASP A 412 -22.86 -6.15 -23.54
C ASP A 412 -21.85 -7.10 -22.87
N THR A 413 -22.02 -8.38 -23.14
CA THR A 413 -21.17 -9.45 -22.58
C THR A 413 -19.70 -9.28 -22.95
N GLN A 414 -19.40 -8.56 -24.03
CA GLN A 414 -18.03 -8.29 -24.47
C GLN A 414 -17.36 -7.24 -23.61
N LYS A 415 -18.05 -6.15 -23.30
CA LYS A 415 -17.58 -5.13 -22.37
C LYS A 415 -17.45 -5.72 -20.97
N ALA A 416 -18.46 -6.46 -20.53
CA ALA A 416 -18.44 -7.14 -19.24
C ALA A 416 -17.23 -8.08 -19.12
N LEU A 417 -16.94 -8.91 -20.14
CA LEU A 417 -15.78 -9.79 -20.14
C LEU A 417 -14.47 -9.02 -20.07
N ARG A 418 -14.34 -7.90 -20.77
CA ARG A 418 -13.13 -7.08 -20.79
C ARG A 418 -12.89 -6.33 -19.49
N GLU A 419 -13.92 -6.03 -18.72
CA GLU A 419 -13.83 -5.41 -17.39
C GLU A 419 -13.61 -6.46 -16.29
N ILE A 420 -14.30 -7.59 -16.38
CA ILE A 420 -14.26 -8.66 -15.37
C ILE A 420 -12.95 -9.45 -15.44
N ALA A 421 -12.45 -9.77 -16.65
CA ALA A 421 -11.27 -10.63 -16.81
C ALA A 421 -9.99 -10.06 -16.15
N PRO A 422 -9.62 -8.77 -16.33
CA PRO A 422 -8.48 -8.18 -15.62
C PRO A 422 -8.69 -8.13 -14.10
N ALA A 423 -9.91 -7.86 -13.65
CA ALA A 423 -10.26 -7.84 -12.23
C ALA A 423 -10.11 -9.22 -11.56
N LEU A 424 -10.33 -10.30 -12.31
CA LEU A 424 -10.10 -11.68 -11.88
C LEU A 424 -8.64 -12.13 -12.04
N GLY A 425 -7.75 -11.29 -12.59
CA GLY A 425 -6.33 -11.55 -12.71
C GLY A 425 -5.91 -12.20 -14.04
N VAL A 426 -6.75 -12.16 -15.07
CA VAL A 426 -6.37 -12.61 -16.41
C VAL A 426 -5.41 -11.59 -17.03
N PRO A 427 -4.19 -11.99 -17.43
CA PRO A 427 -3.23 -11.08 -18.03
C PRO A 427 -3.75 -10.47 -19.34
N ALA A 428 -3.52 -9.17 -19.55
CA ALA A 428 -3.98 -8.47 -20.75
C ALA A 428 -3.45 -9.08 -22.06
N ARG A 429 -2.24 -9.67 -22.03
CA ARG A 429 -1.63 -10.39 -23.17
C ARG A 429 -2.40 -11.62 -23.65
N TRP A 430 -3.31 -12.16 -22.84
CA TRP A 430 -4.17 -13.27 -23.23
C TRP A 430 -5.44 -12.81 -23.93
N MET A 431 -5.75 -11.52 -23.84
CA MET A 431 -6.92 -10.92 -24.47
C MET A 431 -6.55 -10.48 -25.89
N ARG A 432 -7.36 -10.89 -26.84
CA ARG A 432 -7.19 -10.47 -28.23
C ARG A 432 -7.58 -9.02 -28.43
N ASP A 433 -6.95 -8.38 -29.41
CA ASP A 433 -7.29 -7.02 -29.79
C ASP A 433 -8.78 -6.93 -30.17
N PRO A 434 -9.51 -5.86 -29.81
CA PRO A 434 -10.93 -5.69 -30.11
C PRO A 434 -11.27 -5.97 -31.58
N GLN A 435 -10.47 -5.39 -32.47
CA GLN A 435 -10.68 -5.55 -33.92
C GLN A 435 -10.51 -7.00 -34.41
N GLN A 436 -9.50 -7.71 -33.86
CA GLN A 436 -9.28 -9.13 -34.20
C GLN A 436 -10.38 -10.04 -33.64
N ALA A 437 -10.85 -9.73 -32.43
CA ALA A 437 -11.93 -10.48 -31.80
C ALA A 437 -13.24 -10.33 -32.61
N ASP A 438 -13.54 -9.13 -33.10
CA ASP A 438 -14.74 -8.84 -33.90
C ASP A 438 -14.67 -9.48 -35.29
N GLN A 439 -13.51 -9.45 -35.93
CA GLN A 439 -13.29 -10.15 -37.22
C GLN A 439 -13.49 -11.65 -37.06
N LEU A 440 -12.95 -12.25 -36.01
CA LEU A 440 -13.10 -13.69 -35.79
C LEU A 440 -14.54 -14.08 -35.50
N ARG A 441 -15.31 -13.23 -34.82
CA ARG A 441 -16.74 -13.43 -34.56
C ARG A 441 -17.56 -13.34 -35.87
N GLN A 442 -17.26 -12.33 -36.68
CA GLN A 442 -17.92 -12.22 -37.98
C GLN A 442 -17.68 -13.46 -38.85
N GLN A 443 -16.43 -13.97 -38.84
CA GLN A 443 -16.10 -15.21 -39.55
C GLN A 443 -16.85 -16.42 -38.96
N LEU A 444 -16.91 -16.57 -37.65
CA LEU A 444 -17.66 -17.63 -36.98
C LEU A 444 -19.16 -17.55 -37.28
N THR A 445 -19.72 -16.34 -37.22
CA THR A 445 -21.15 -16.12 -37.55
C THR A 445 -21.45 -16.47 -39.02
N GLN A 446 -20.55 -16.09 -39.92
CA GLN A 446 -20.69 -16.47 -41.36
C GLN A 446 -20.56 -17.97 -41.54
N GLN A 447 -19.63 -18.65 -40.89
CA GLN A 447 -19.51 -20.11 -40.95
C GLN A 447 -20.74 -20.81 -40.37
N MET A 448 -21.26 -20.35 -39.22
CA MET A 448 -22.50 -20.89 -38.65
C MET A 448 -23.70 -20.68 -39.59
N ALA A 449 -23.81 -19.53 -40.27
CA ALA A 449 -24.85 -19.27 -41.24
C ALA A 449 -24.73 -20.19 -42.47
N GLN A 450 -23.51 -20.47 -42.94
CA GLN A 450 -23.27 -21.41 -44.03
C GLN A 450 -23.62 -22.85 -43.64
N VAL A 451 -23.24 -23.26 -42.42
CA VAL A 451 -23.59 -24.60 -41.89
C VAL A 451 -25.10 -24.74 -41.72
N ALA A 452 -25.77 -23.71 -41.21
CA ALA A 452 -27.24 -23.70 -41.09
C ALA A 452 -27.94 -23.75 -42.49
N GLN A 453 -27.42 -23.06 -43.49
CA GLN A 453 -27.94 -23.12 -44.87
C GLN A 453 -27.69 -24.47 -45.52
N SER A 454 -26.55 -25.10 -45.31
CA SER A 454 -26.26 -26.44 -45.83
C SER A 454 -27.12 -27.52 -45.15
N ALA A 455 -27.37 -27.37 -43.83
CA ALA A 455 -28.27 -28.26 -43.09
C ALA A 455 -29.73 -28.16 -43.56
N THR A 456 -30.20 -26.97 -43.92
CA THR A 456 -31.55 -26.76 -44.49
C THR A 456 -31.68 -27.30 -45.92
N GLN A 457 -30.62 -27.26 -46.72
CA GLN A 457 -30.61 -27.84 -48.06
C GLN A 457 -30.53 -29.37 -48.04
N SER A 458 -29.85 -29.98 -47.10
CA SER A 458 -29.80 -31.44 -46.93
C SER A 458 -31.08 -32.01 -46.30
N GLY A 459 -31.85 -31.22 -45.55
CA GLY A 459 -33.14 -31.63 -44.96
C GLY A 459 -34.34 -31.63 -45.95
N GLN A 460 -34.21 -31.02 -47.15
CA GLN A 460 -35.26 -31.03 -48.18
C GLN A 460 -35.27 -32.27 -49.11
N ALA A 461 -34.29 -33.19 -48.94
CA ALA A 461 -34.17 -34.35 -49.80
C ALA A 461 -34.87 -35.63 -49.29
N GLN A 462 -35.45 -35.65 -48.08
CA GLN A 462 -36.25 -36.78 -47.58
C GLN A 462 -37.43 -36.26 -46.76
N GLY A 463 -38.62 -36.26 -47.41
CA GLY A 463 -39.86 -35.92 -46.71
C GLY A 463 -40.28 -37.04 -45.78
N ASP A 464 -40.43 -36.64 -44.50
CA ASP A 464 -41.29 -37.31 -43.53
C ASP A 464 -41.86 -36.28 -42.56
N PRO A 465 -43.18 -36.24 -42.34
CA PRO A 465 -43.88 -35.24 -41.57
C PRO A 465 -44.05 -35.66 -40.10
N HIS A 466 -43.00 -35.70 -39.33
CA HIS A 466 -43.13 -35.71 -37.90
C HIS A 466 -42.01 -34.91 -37.25
N GLY A 467 -42.43 -33.87 -36.51
CA GLY A 467 -41.61 -32.88 -35.86
C GLY A 467 -40.40 -33.43 -35.09
N GLY A 468 -39.22 -33.10 -35.55
CA GLY A 468 -37.96 -33.39 -34.91
C GLY A 468 -37.28 -32.08 -34.50
N SER A 469 -37.19 -31.83 -33.22
CA SER A 469 -36.31 -30.85 -32.65
C SER A 469 -34.89 -31.09 -33.15
N VAL A 470 -34.25 -30.07 -33.67
CA VAL A 470 -32.83 -30.12 -34.10
C VAL A 470 -31.99 -30.42 -32.84
N ASP A 471 -31.42 -31.62 -32.85
CA ASP A 471 -30.66 -32.13 -31.71
C ASP A 471 -29.32 -31.38 -31.63
N ILE A 472 -29.20 -30.53 -30.62
CA ILE A 472 -28.00 -29.75 -30.31
C ILE A 472 -26.77 -30.65 -30.11
N GLN A 473 -26.99 -31.93 -29.75
CA GLN A 473 -25.90 -32.90 -29.60
C GLN A 473 -25.26 -33.29 -30.93
N SER A 474 -26.02 -33.34 -32.01
CA SER A 474 -25.47 -33.64 -33.35
C SER A 474 -24.62 -32.51 -33.90
N LEU A 475 -24.97 -31.26 -33.58
CA LEU A 475 -24.16 -30.09 -33.90
C LEU A 475 -22.85 -30.02 -33.06
N LEU A 476 -22.90 -30.44 -31.81
CA LEU A 476 -21.71 -30.50 -30.94
C LEU A 476 -20.73 -31.60 -31.36
N THR A 477 -21.24 -32.73 -31.86
CA THR A 477 -20.40 -33.84 -32.38
C THR A 477 -19.74 -33.48 -33.70
N ALA A 478 -20.43 -32.75 -34.58
CA ALA A 478 -19.85 -32.19 -35.80
C ALA A 478 -18.74 -31.18 -35.52
N PHE A 479 -18.89 -30.40 -34.48
CA PHE A 479 -17.87 -29.40 -34.06
C PHE A 479 -16.62 -30.07 -33.43
N GLN A 480 -16.76 -31.16 -32.68
CA GLN A 480 -15.64 -31.94 -32.19
C GLN A 480 -14.88 -32.67 -33.30
N GLY A 481 -15.57 -33.11 -34.34
CA GLY A 481 -14.95 -33.74 -35.51
C GLY A 481 -14.07 -32.80 -36.35
N MET A 482 -14.40 -31.50 -36.38
CA MET A 482 -13.60 -30.49 -37.10
C MET A 482 -12.36 -30.01 -36.36
N GLN A 483 -12.26 -30.15 -35.04
CA GLN A 483 -11.05 -29.82 -34.28
C GLN A 483 -9.94 -30.89 -34.37
N GLY A 484 -10.23 -32.07 -34.90
CA GLY A 484 -9.30 -33.21 -35.06
C GLY A 484 -8.45 -33.19 -36.31
N GLN A 485 -8.71 -32.31 -37.30
CA GLN A 485 -7.90 -32.22 -38.53
C GLN A 485 -6.94 -31.01 -38.45
N ASN A 486 -5.81 -31.22 -37.90
CA ASN A 486 -4.65 -30.33 -38.00
C ASN A 486 -3.80 -30.79 -39.21
N PRO A 487 -3.75 -30.06 -40.35
CA PRO A 487 -2.88 -30.42 -41.47
C PRO A 487 -1.50 -29.82 -41.22
N GLY A 488 -0.54 -30.66 -40.86
CA GLY A 488 0.84 -30.16 -40.85
C GLY A 488 1.82 -30.98 -40.04
N ASN A 489 2.11 -32.18 -40.46
CA ASN A 489 3.47 -32.70 -40.32
C ASN A 489 3.78 -33.68 -41.46
N SER A 490 4.33 -33.16 -42.56
CA SER A 490 5.03 -33.94 -43.56
C SER A 490 6.34 -33.24 -43.86
N GLY A 491 7.45 -33.93 -43.63
CA GLY A 491 8.76 -33.54 -44.18
C GLY A 491 9.88 -33.58 -43.16
N GLN A 492 10.47 -34.73 -43.04
CA GLN A 492 11.78 -35.13 -43.54
C GLN A 492 12.97 -34.86 -42.62
N GLN A 493 13.57 -35.98 -42.31
CA GLN A 493 14.99 -36.34 -42.18
C GLN A 493 15.81 -35.61 -41.15
#